data_3ce7667689607b8f3db28354eb4e9232
#
_entry.id   3ce7667689607b8f3db28354eb4e9232
#
_cell.length_a   1.000
_cell.length_b   1.000
_cell.length_c   1.000
_cell.angle_alpha   90.00
_cell.angle_beta   90.00
_cell.angle_gamma   90.00
#
_symmetry.space_group_name_H-M   'P 1'
#
loop_
_entity.id
_entity.type
_entity.pdbx_description
1 polymer ?
#
loop_
_entity_poly.entity_id
_entity_poly.type
_entity_poly.pdbx_seq_one_letter_code
_entity_poly.pdbx_strand_id
1 'polypeptide(L)'
;MSKVKVAPSILSADFAKMAEAVQNLDKWHADVIHCDVMDGVFVPNITFGMDMLKALRKYTNGILDVHLMIIKPEKYIPQFIAAGADVITFHPDASDDVAGALKTIKDAGKKCGLVLNPDKPLSMIEPYLD
;
A
#
# COMPACT_ATOMS: atom_id res chain seq x y z
N MET A 1 26.58 7.43 4.33
CA MET A 1 25.69 6.89 3.27
C MET A 1 24.37 6.45 3.89
N SER A 2 23.26 6.85 3.31
CA SER A 2 21.95 6.32 3.71
C SER A 2 21.90 4.83 3.39
N LYS A 3 21.48 4.01 4.36
CA LYS A 3 21.29 2.57 4.16
C LYS A 3 20.12 2.36 3.17
N VAL A 4 20.35 1.57 2.14
CA VAL A 4 19.26 1.11 1.25
C VAL A 4 18.27 0.28 2.06
N LYS A 5 16.98 0.58 1.93
CA LYS A 5 15.90 -0.20 2.53
C LYS A 5 15.33 -1.18 1.52
N VAL A 6 14.96 -2.35 1.99
CA VAL A 6 14.40 -3.41 1.17
C VAL A 6 12.92 -3.59 1.53
N ALA A 7 12.07 -3.51 0.51
CA ALA A 7 10.61 -3.63 0.64
C ALA A 7 10.09 -4.76 -0.29
N PRO A 8 10.20 -6.03 0.14
CA PRO A 8 9.71 -7.14 -0.66
C PRO A 8 8.19 -7.11 -0.81
N SER A 9 7.69 -7.37 -2.02
CA SER A 9 6.25 -7.49 -2.25
C SER A 9 5.77 -8.90 -1.96
N ILE A 10 4.73 -9.01 -1.14
CA ILE A 10 4.06 -10.28 -0.87
C ILE A 10 3.22 -10.78 -2.04
N LEU A 11 3.08 -9.98 -3.10
CA LEU A 11 2.48 -10.43 -4.36
C LEU A 11 3.20 -11.66 -4.93
N SER A 12 4.50 -11.78 -4.69
CA SER A 12 5.33 -12.91 -5.14
C SER A 12 5.29 -14.12 -4.21
N ALA A 13 4.60 -14.02 -3.08
CA ALA A 13 4.48 -15.12 -2.12
C ALA A 13 3.35 -16.08 -2.50
N ASP A 14 3.34 -17.26 -1.85
CA ASP A 14 2.20 -18.18 -1.91
C ASP A 14 1.06 -17.63 -1.04
N PHE A 15 -0.05 -17.24 -1.66
CA PHE A 15 -1.20 -16.67 -0.95
C PHE A 15 -1.80 -17.64 0.09
N ALA A 16 -1.65 -18.94 -0.12
CA ALA A 16 -2.09 -19.95 0.84
C ALA A 16 -1.20 -20.02 2.10
N LYS A 17 -0.02 -19.38 2.07
CA LYS A 17 0.98 -19.38 3.15
C LYS A 17 1.42 -17.96 3.54
N MET A 18 0.52 -17.01 3.48
CA MET A 18 0.86 -15.59 3.70
C MET A 18 1.36 -15.31 5.12
N ALA A 19 0.82 -15.94 6.14
CA ALA A 19 1.30 -15.81 7.52
C ALA A 19 2.78 -16.21 7.63
N GLU A 20 3.14 -17.35 7.05
CA GLU A 20 4.53 -17.82 6.99
C GLU A 20 5.43 -16.86 6.20
N ALA A 21 4.91 -16.36 5.07
CA ALA A 21 5.65 -15.41 4.23
C ALA A 21 6.05 -14.14 5.00
N VAL A 22 5.11 -13.50 5.69
CA VAL A 22 5.42 -12.26 6.46
C VAL A 22 6.31 -12.53 7.66
N GLN A 23 6.14 -13.68 8.32
CA GLN A 23 7.03 -14.09 9.42
C GLN A 23 8.46 -14.34 8.93
N ASN A 24 8.63 -14.90 7.73
CA ASN A 24 9.93 -15.07 7.12
C ASN A 24 10.58 -13.73 6.76
N LEU A 25 9.80 -12.76 6.27
CA LEU A 25 10.29 -11.43 5.99
C LEU A 25 10.78 -10.72 7.26
N ASP A 26 10.08 -10.87 8.38
CA ASP A 26 10.54 -10.37 9.68
C ASP A 26 11.85 -11.03 10.10
N LYS A 27 11.95 -12.35 9.94
CA LYS A 27 13.14 -13.14 10.24
C LYS A 27 14.35 -12.73 9.43
N TRP A 28 14.13 -12.35 8.16
CA TRP A 28 15.16 -11.92 7.23
C TRP A 28 15.44 -10.42 7.30
N HIS A 29 14.83 -9.73 8.26
CA HIS A 29 15.02 -8.30 8.52
C HIS A 29 14.68 -7.40 7.33
N ALA A 30 13.59 -7.73 6.61
CA ALA A 30 13.04 -6.82 5.61
C ALA A 30 12.65 -5.49 6.31
N ASP A 31 12.99 -4.37 5.68
CA ASP A 31 12.71 -3.06 6.27
C ASP A 31 11.22 -2.72 6.21
N VAL A 32 10.55 -3.18 5.16
CA VAL A 32 9.13 -2.89 4.87
C VAL A 32 8.51 -4.12 4.19
N ILE A 33 7.25 -4.40 4.47
CA ILE A 33 6.47 -5.43 3.77
C ILE A 33 5.54 -4.73 2.78
N HIS A 34 5.78 -4.91 1.50
CA HIS A 34 5.01 -4.25 0.44
C HIS A 34 3.80 -5.10 0.03
N CYS A 35 2.62 -4.47 0.04
CA CYS A 35 1.33 -5.11 -0.23
C CYS A 35 0.69 -4.48 -1.46
N ASP A 36 0.74 -5.17 -2.60
CA ASP A 36 0.15 -4.71 -3.87
C ASP A 36 -1.32 -5.12 -3.96
N VAL A 37 -2.21 -4.16 -3.79
CA VAL A 37 -3.67 -4.36 -3.86
C VAL A 37 -4.18 -3.97 -5.23
N MET A 38 -4.80 -4.91 -5.93
CA MET A 38 -5.29 -4.76 -7.30
C MET A 38 -6.75 -5.17 -7.39
N ASP A 39 -7.55 -4.38 -8.12
CA ASP A 39 -9.01 -4.56 -8.22
C ASP A 39 -9.50 -5.17 -9.54
N GLY A 40 -8.61 -5.39 -10.50
CA GLY A 40 -8.97 -5.91 -11.82
C GLY A 40 -9.64 -4.88 -12.73
N VAL A 41 -9.72 -3.63 -12.33
CA VAL A 41 -10.28 -2.51 -13.10
C VAL A 41 -9.20 -1.50 -13.43
N PHE A 42 -8.52 -0.96 -12.44
CA PHE A 42 -7.38 -0.05 -12.64
C PHE A 42 -6.19 -0.78 -13.27
N VAL A 43 -5.98 -2.04 -12.87
CA VAL A 43 -4.99 -2.95 -13.44
C VAL A 43 -5.64 -4.30 -13.79
N PRO A 44 -5.08 -5.07 -14.76
CA PRO A 44 -5.71 -6.30 -15.27
C PRO A 44 -5.42 -7.53 -14.38
N ASN A 45 -5.45 -7.36 -13.07
CA ASN A 45 -5.27 -8.44 -12.10
C ASN A 45 -6.05 -8.13 -10.82
N ILE A 46 -6.44 -9.17 -10.09
CA ILE A 46 -7.08 -9.07 -8.78
C ILE A 46 -6.20 -9.81 -7.78
N THR A 47 -5.83 -9.17 -6.68
CA THR A 47 -4.96 -9.80 -5.69
C THR A 47 -5.66 -10.06 -4.36
N PHE A 48 -5.64 -9.11 -3.45
CA PHE A 48 -6.23 -9.21 -2.13
C PHE A 48 -6.62 -7.80 -1.64
N GLY A 49 -7.27 -7.72 -0.51
CA GLY A 49 -7.75 -6.46 0.04
C GLY A 49 -7.53 -6.34 1.55
N MET A 50 -8.39 -5.56 2.19
CA MET A 50 -8.29 -5.22 3.60
C MET A 50 -8.38 -6.43 4.54
N ASP A 51 -9.13 -7.46 4.20
CA ASP A 51 -9.25 -8.67 5.04
C ASP A 51 -7.94 -9.44 5.13
N MET A 52 -7.21 -9.55 4.01
CA MET A 52 -5.87 -10.13 4.01
C MET A 52 -4.93 -9.31 4.89
N LEU A 53 -4.94 -7.99 4.75
CA LEU A 53 -4.10 -7.11 5.55
C LEU A 53 -4.39 -7.24 7.05
N LYS A 54 -5.67 -7.27 7.41
CA LYS A 54 -6.12 -7.46 8.79
C LYS A 54 -5.64 -8.81 9.36
N ALA A 55 -5.67 -9.86 8.54
CA ALA A 55 -5.15 -11.16 8.93
C ALA A 55 -3.62 -11.12 9.13
N LEU A 56 -2.88 -10.53 8.20
CA LEU A 56 -1.42 -10.43 8.26
C LEU A 56 -0.94 -9.62 9.47
N ARG A 57 -1.67 -8.57 9.86
CA ARG A 57 -1.32 -7.73 11.01
C ARG A 57 -1.15 -8.53 12.30
N LYS A 58 -1.79 -9.68 12.41
CA LYS A 58 -1.68 -10.58 13.58
C LYS A 58 -0.36 -11.38 13.61
N TYR A 59 0.33 -11.46 12.49
CA TYR A 59 1.51 -12.32 12.32
C TYR A 59 2.81 -11.54 12.14
N THR A 60 2.74 -10.22 12.04
CA THR A 60 3.93 -9.37 11.88
C THR A 60 3.78 -8.05 12.61
N ASN A 61 4.88 -7.54 13.17
CA ASN A 61 5.01 -6.17 13.67
C ASN A 61 5.72 -5.26 12.66
N GLY A 62 6.04 -5.78 11.49
CA GLY A 62 6.70 -5.03 10.42
C GLY A 62 5.84 -3.90 9.86
N ILE A 63 6.46 -3.01 9.11
CA ILE A 63 5.78 -1.92 8.42
C ILE A 63 5.01 -2.50 7.23
N LEU A 64 3.70 -2.35 7.23
CA LEU A 64 2.83 -2.72 6.10
C LEU A 64 2.66 -1.50 5.19
N ASP A 65 3.32 -1.56 4.05
CA ASP A 65 3.29 -0.53 3.00
C ASP A 65 2.32 -0.97 1.91
N VAL A 66 1.15 -0.33 1.88
CA VAL A 66 0.04 -0.73 1.03
C VAL A 66 -0.02 0.15 -0.21
N HIS A 67 0.16 -0.46 -1.37
CA HIS A 67 0.04 0.18 -2.67
C HIS A 67 -1.33 -0.16 -3.28
N LEU A 68 -2.18 0.85 -3.40
CA LEU A 68 -3.54 0.70 -3.92
C LEU A 68 -3.57 0.95 -5.43
N MET A 69 -3.69 -0.11 -6.20
CA MET A 69 -3.94 -0.10 -7.65
C MET A 69 -5.42 -0.38 -7.88
N ILE A 70 -6.27 0.51 -7.37
CA ILE A 70 -7.72 0.39 -7.39
C ILE A 70 -8.36 1.70 -7.81
N ILE A 71 -9.54 1.63 -8.42
CA ILE A 71 -10.33 2.83 -8.70
C ILE A 71 -10.96 3.38 -7.41
N LYS A 72 -11.08 4.70 -7.32
CA LYS A 72 -11.69 5.41 -6.17
C LYS A 72 -11.09 4.93 -4.83
N PRO A 73 -9.76 5.00 -4.66
CA PRO A 73 -9.11 4.52 -3.44
C PRO A 73 -9.62 5.21 -2.18
N GLU A 74 -10.06 6.46 -2.26
CA GLU A 74 -10.63 7.23 -1.15
C GLU A 74 -11.80 6.53 -0.47
N LYS A 75 -12.52 5.66 -1.17
CA LYS A 75 -13.62 4.88 -0.59
C LYS A 75 -13.14 3.80 0.38
N TYR A 76 -11.93 3.29 0.17
CA TYR A 76 -11.40 2.11 0.89
C TYR A 76 -10.27 2.45 1.85
N ILE A 77 -9.62 3.60 1.70
CA ILE A 77 -8.51 4.02 2.57
C ILE A 77 -8.82 3.89 4.06
N PRO A 78 -9.99 4.33 4.57
CA PRO A 78 -10.30 4.14 5.99
C PRO A 78 -10.28 2.68 6.43
N GLN A 79 -10.73 1.76 5.58
CA GLN A 79 -10.73 0.32 5.87
C GLN A 79 -9.31 -0.26 5.89
N PHE A 80 -8.42 0.20 5.01
CA PHE A 80 -7.01 -0.21 5.02
C PHE A 80 -6.28 0.31 6.26
N ILE A 81 -6.57 1.52 6.69
CA ILE A 81 -6.04 2.08 7.93
C ILE A 81 -6.48 1.22 9.12
N ALA A 82 -7.76 0.90 9.22
CA ALA A 82 -8.31 0.07 10.27
C ALA A 82 -7.76 -1.37 10.25
N ALA A 83 -7.40 -1.87 9.07
CA ALA A 83 -6.80 -3.19 8.89
C ALA A 83 -5.33 -3.27 9.34
N GLY A 84 -4.66 -2.13 9.52
CA GLY A 84 -3.29 -2.07 10.04
C GLY A 84 -2.23 -1.57 9.07
N ALA A 85 -2.60 -0.90 7.98
CA ALA A 85 -1.64 -0.26 7.08
C ALA A 85 -0.87 0.84 7.82
N ASP A 86 0.45 0.86 7.62
CA ASP A 86 1.35 1.90 8.17
C ASP A 86 1.66 2.97 7.13
N VAL A 87 1.73 2.57 5.87
CA VAL A 87 1.96 3.44 4.72
C VAL A 87 0.91 3.10 3.67
N ILE A 88 0.30 4.11 3.07
CA ILE A 88 -0.66 3.92 1.97
C ILE A 88 -0.25 4.81 0.80
N THR A 89 -0.06 4.20 -0.35
CA THR A 89 0.18 4.88 -1.62
C THR A 89 -0.93 4.54 -2.61
N PHE A 90 -1.24 5.49 -3.48
CA PHE A 90 -2.28 5.31 -4.50
C PHE A 90 -1.97 6.16 -5.73
N HIS A 91 -2.70 5.90 -6.81
CA HIS A 91 -2.54 6.60 -8.07
C HIS A 91 -3.50 7.79 -8.15
N PRO A 92 -3.01 9.01 -8.42
CA PRO A 92 -3.86 10.20 -8.49
C PRO A 92 -4.92 10.13 -9.60
N ASP A 93 -4.59 9.46 -10.71
CA ASP A 93 -5.52 9.28 -11.84
C ASP A 93 -6.64 8.26 -11.56
N ALA A 94 -6.55 7.50 -10.48
CA ALA A 94 -7.62 6.60 -10.01
C ALA A 94 -8.56 7.24 -8.98
N SER A 95 -8.20 8.41 -8.43
CA SER A 95 -8.92 9.08 -7.35
C SER A 95 -9.77 10.24 -7.84
N ASP A 96 -10.96 10.39 -7.26
CA ASP A 96 -11.82 11.57 -7.47
C ASP A 96 -11.48 12.71 -6.49
N ASP A 97 -10.72 12.44 -5.42
CA ASP A 97 -10.36 13.41 -4.39
C ASP A 97 -8.99 13.08 -3.79
N VAL A 98 -7.93 13.41 -4.51
CA VAL A 98 -6.55 13.15 -4.08
C VAL A 98 -6.23 13.85 -2.76
N ALA A 99 -6.55 15.14 -2.65
CA ALA A 99 -6.25 15.92 -1.44
C ALA A 99 -6.96 15.36 -0.21
N GLY A 100 -8.24 15.01 -0.33
CA GLY A 100 -9.01 14.41 0.76
C GLY A 100 -8.50 13.02 1.16
N ALA A 101 -8.09 12.21 0.19
CA ALA A 101 -7.50 10.90 0.45
C ALA A 101 -6.18 11.03 1.23
N LEU A 102 -5.28 11.90 0.81
CA LEU A 102 -4.02 12.17 1.52
C LEU A 102 -4.26 12.69 2.93
N LYS A 103 -5.22 13.59 3.09
CA LYS A 103 -5.60 14.13 4.41
C LYS A 103 -6.10 13.02 5.34
N THR A 104 -6.96 12.14 4.85
CA THR A 104 -7.50 11.01 5.64
C THR A 104 -6.37 10.13 6.18
N ILE A 105 -5.36 9.83 5.36
CA ILE A 105 -4.21 9.02 5.78
C ILE A 105 -3.38 9.76 6.83
N LYS A 106 -3.07 11.03 6.59
CA LYS A 106 -2.28 11.86 7.51
C LYS A 106 -2.98 12.06 8.86
N ASP A 107 -4.28 12.33 8.86
CA ASP A 107 -5.07 12.52 10.08
C ASP A 107 -5.12 11.26 10.95
N ALA A 108 -4.97 10.09 10.35
CA ALA A 108 -4.86 8.81 11.06
C ALA A 108 -3.43 8.53 11.58
N GLY A 109 -2.49 9.46 11.39
CA GLY A 109 -1.09 9.29 11.81
C GLY A 109 -0.27 8.35 10.95
N LYS A 110 -0.76 8.05 9.75
CA LYS A 110 -0.08 7.14 8.80
C LYS A 110 0.68 7.92 7.74
N LYS A 111 1.63 7.25 7.09
CA LYS A 111 2.37 7.82 5.98
C LYS A 111 1.60 7.62 4.67
N CYS A 112 1.68 8.61 3.80
CA CYS A 112 1.00 8.57 2.50
C CYS A 112 1.95 8.93 1.37
N GLY A 113 1.60 8.51 0.16
CA GLY A 113 2.33 8.85 -1.04
C GLY A 113 1.48 8.67 -2.28
N LEU A 114 1.96 9.23 -3.38
CA LEU A 114 1.34 9.09 -4.71
C LEU A 114 2.27 8.32 -5.63
N VAL A 115 1.68 7.49 -6.47
CA VAL A 115 2.38 6.67 -7.46
C VAL A 115 1.91 7.06 -8.85
N LEU A 116 2.85 7.23 -9.77
CA LEU A 116 2.57 7.49 -11.18
C LEU A 116 2.82 6.26 -12.02
N ASN A 117 1.91 5.97 -12.94
CA ASN A 117 2.21 5.08 -14.05
C ASN A 117 3.27 5.71 -14.97
N PRO A 118 4.10 4.90 -15.65
CA PRO A 118 5.19 5.43 -16.48
C PRO A 118 4.77 6.39 -17.61
N ASP A 119 3.51 6.29 -18.06
CA ASP A 119 2.92 7.14 -19.11
C ASP A 119 2.33 8.45 -18.58
N LYS A 120 2.34 8.67 -17.26
CA LYS A 120 1.77 9.88 -16.64
C LYS A 120 2.83 10.91 -16.31
N PRO A 121 2.51 12.23 -16.45
CA PRO A 121 3.48 13.30 -16.20
C PRO A 121 3.67 13.55 -14.70
N LEU A 122 4.85 13.99 -14.32
CA LEU A 122 5.19 14.37 -12.95
C LEU A 122 4.30 15.50 -12.41
N SER A 123 3.84 16.39 -13.30
CA SER A 123 2.93 17.49 -12.93
C SER A 123 1.63 17.03 -12.24
N MET A 124 1.27 15.75 -12.39
CA MET A 124 0.09 15.18 -11.76
C MET A 124 0.23 15.07 -10.24
N ILE A 125 1.44 14.98 -9.70
CA ILE A 125 1.71 14.87 -8.26
C ILE A 125 2.35 16.11 -7.65
N GLU A 126 2.95 16.99 -8.46
CA GLU A 126 3.64 18.20 -7.97
C GLU A 126 2.82 19.04 -6.97
N PRO A 127 1.50 19.27 -7.17
CA PRO A 127 0.70 20.06 -6.22
C PRO A 127 0.58 19.45 -4.83
N TYR A 128 0.95 18.18 -4.65
CA TYR A 128 0.76 17.41 -3.42
C TYR A 128 2.06 17.08 -2.69
N LEU A 129 3.21 17.58 -3.17
CA LEU A 129 4.53 17.19 -2.65
C LEU A 129 4.89 17.83 -1.30
N ASP A 130 4.09 18.75 -0.81
CA ASP A 130 4.27 19.39 0.50
C ASP A 130 3.55 18.55 1.59
#